data_4cb84f26427cfe449de20c7a19d6dc64
#
_entry.id   4cb84f26427cfe449de20c7a19d6dc64
#
_cell.length_a   1.000
_cell.length_b   1.000
_cell.length_c   1.000
_cell.angle_alpha   90.00
_cell.angle_beta   90.00
_cell.angle_gamma   90.00
#
_symmetry.space_group_name_H-M   'P 1'
#
loop_
_entity.id
_entity.type
_entity.pdbx_description
1 polymer ?
#
loop_
_entity_poly.entity_id
_entity_poly.type
_entity_poly.pdbx_seq_one_letter_code
_entity_poly.pdbx_strand_id
1 'polypeptide(L)'
;MDKKRIQIQIKKIVEQLVKKYRPEKIILFGSAAKEDSKNINDIDFLIIKNDVPRLGIDRIGELDRIIDRDEIAVDMIVLQPKEIEERLTLGDPFIKSIIEEGKVLYG
;
A
#
# COMPACT_ATOMS: atom_id res chain seq x y z
N MET A 1 -11.28 10.29 11.44
CA MET A 1 -10.31 11.28 10.94
C MET A 1 -10.86 11.90 9.68
N ASP A 2 -10.75 13.21 9.50
CA ASP A 2 -11.32 13.84 8.32
C ASP A 2 -10.49 13.55 7.05
N LYS A 3 -11.12 13.75 5.92
CA LYS A 3 -10.59 13.44 4.62
C LYS A 3 -9.28 14.18 4.30
N LYS A 4 -9.21 15.44 4.69
CA LYS A 4 -8.04 16.29 4.44
C LYS A 4 -6.82 15.79 5.23
N ARG A 5 -7.02 15.41 6.48
CA ARG A 5 -5.95 14.90 7.33
C ARG A 5 -5.44 13.55 6.83
N ILE A 6 -6.35 12.70 6.35
CA ILE A 6 -6.01 11.41 5.73
C ILE A 6 -5.13 11.63 4.50
N GLN A 7 -5.48 12.57 3.63
CA GLN A 7 -4.71 12.85 2.42
C GLN A 7 -3.31 13.35 2.74
N ILE A 8 -3.17 14.17 3.78
CA ILE A 8 -1.85 14.64 4.22
C ILE A 8 -1.00 13.45 4.69
N GLN A 9 -1.58 12.53 5.45
CA GLN A 9 -0.88 11.34 5.92
C GLN A 9 -0.50 10.41 4.78
N ILE A 10 -1.40 10.19 3.83
CA ILE A 10 -1.11 9.38 2.64
C ILE A 10 0.08 9.96 1.89
N LYS A 11 0.07 11.26 1.62
CA LYS A 11 1.15 11.93 0.90
C LYS A 11 2.49 11.78 1.63
N LYS A 12 2.49 11.97 2.95
CA LYS A 12 3.69 11.84 3.77
C LYS A 12 4.28 10.45 3.69
N ILE A 13 3.44 9.42 3.79
CA ILE A 13 3.88 8.03 3.74
C ILE A 13 4.40 7.68 2.34
N VAL A 14 3.69 8.09 1.30
CA VAL A 14 4.11 7.85 -0.09
C VAL A 14 5.48 8.49 -0.36
N GLU A 15 5.69 9.71 0.09
CA GLU A 15 6.99 10.39 -0.07
C GLU A 15 8.12 9.62 0.62
N GLN A 16 7.89 9.11 1.81
CA GLN A 16 8.88 8.29 2.52
C GLN A 16 9.15 6.97 1.77
N LEU A 17 8.10 6.31 1.30
CA LEU A 17 8.23 5.05 0.56
C LEU A 17 9.04 5.25 -0.72
N VAL A 18 8.71 6.27 -1.51
CA VAL A 18 9.42 6.55 -2.76
C VAL A 18 10.89 6.86 -2.51
N LYS A 19 11.18 7.67 -1.51
CA LYS A 19 12.53 8.12 -1.21
C LYS A 19 13.40 7.05 -0.55
N LYS A 20 12.84 6.32 0.42
CA LYS A 20 13.62 5.42 1.27
C LYS A 20 13.51 3.95 0.87
N TYR A 21 12.35 3.53 0.40
CA TYR A 21 12.09 2.13 0.06
C TYR A 21 12.25 1.84 -1.43
N ARG A 22 11.98 2.83 -2.27
CA ARG A 22 12.11 2.77 -3.73
C ARG A 22 11.30 1.64 -4.38
N PRO A 23 9.98 1.63 -4.17
CA PRO A 23 9.12 0.62 -4.79
C PRO A 23 8.94 0.89 -6.28
N GLU A 24 8.44 -0.08 -7.01
CA GLU A 24 8.06 0.09 -8.42
C GLU A 24 6.68 0.73 -8.54
N LYS A 25 5.77 0.41 -7.63
CA LYS A 25 4.41 0.93 -7.65
C LYS A 25 3.81 0.95 -6.25
N ILE A 26 2.94 1.92 -5.99
CA ILE A 26 2.17 2.02 -4.76
C ILE A 26 0.71 2.20 -5.15
N ILE A 27 -0.16 1.33 -4.64
CA ILE A 27 -1.60 1.39 -4.88
C ILE A 27 -2.32 1.54 -3.56
N LEU A 28 -3.16 2.57 -3.45
CA LEU A 28 -4.04 2.77 -2.30
C LEU A 28 -5.32 1.97 -2.53
N PHE A 29 -5.74 1.20 -1.53
CA PHE A 29 -6.97 0.44 -1.63
C PHE A 29 -7.77 0.55 -0.33
N GLY A 30 -8.91 -0.15 -0.27
CA GLY A 30 -9.77 -0.11 0.89
C GLY A 30 -10.54 1.21 1.02
N SER A 31 -10.95 1.55 2.24
CA SER A 31 -11.82 2.69 2.48
C SER A 31 -11.18 4.03 2.09
N ALA A 32 -9.87 4.17 2.30
CA ALA A 32 -9.17 5.41 1.97
C ALA A 32 -9.12 5.70 0.46
N ALA A 33 -9.30 4.67 -0.38
CA ALA A 33 -9.32 4.82 -1.83
C ALA A 33 -10.69 5.23 -2.37
N LYS A 34 -11.74 5.19 -1.55
CA LYS A 34 -13.11 5.52 -1.95
C LYS A 34 -13.42 6.97 -1.63
N GLU A 35 -13.88 7.71 -2.64
CA GLU A 35 -14.18 9.14 -2.49
C GLU A 35 -15.30 9.47 -1.53
N ASP A 36 -16.28 8.57 -1.40
CA ASP A 36 -17.46 8.79 -0.59
C ASP A 36 -17.36 8.24 0.84
N SER A 37 -16.22 7.72 1.22
CA SER A 37 -16.02 7.22 2.58
C SER A 37 -15.96 8.36 3.58
N LYS A 38 -16.78 8.29 4.63
CA LYS A 38 -16.90 9.35 5.63
C LYS A 38 -16.02 9.13 6.86
N ASN A 39 -15.84 7.88 7.26
CA ASN A 39 -15.03 7.53 8.42
C ASN A 39 -13.87 6.65 8.00
N ILE A 40 -12.73 7.28 7.74
CA ILE A 40 -11.51 6.58 7.36
C ILE A 40 -10.63 6.48 8.60
N ASN A 41 -10.42 5.26 9.08
CA ASN A 41 -9.57 5.01 10.24
C ASN A 41 -8.25 4.34 9.84
N ASP A 42 -8.24 3.68 8.71
CA ASP A 42 -7.09 2.91 8.22
C ASP A 42 -6.70 3.36 6.83
N ILE A 43 -5.41 3.28 6.56
CA ILE A 43 -4.88 3.47 5.20
C ILE A 43 -4.28 2.14 4.77
N ASP A 44 -4.67 1.65 3.59
CA ASP A 44 -4.21 0.37 3.06
C ASP A 44 -3.42 0.58 1.78
N PHE A 45 -2.18 0.10 1.77
CA PHE A 45 -1.31 0.18 0.59
C PHE A 45 -0.91 -1.19 0.08
N LEU A 46 -0.95 -1.38 -1.23
CA LEU A 46 -0.24 -2.46 -1.90
C LEU A 46 1.02 -1.86 -2.51
N ILE A 47 2.16 -2.37 -2.07
CA ILE A 47 3.47 -1.90 -2.52
C ILE A 47 4.08 -2.99 -3.38
N ILE A 48 4.46 -2.64 -4.60
CA ILE A 48 5.04 -3.58 -5.55
C ILE A 48 6.53 -3.30 -5.67
N LYS A 49 7.35 -4.29 -5.34
CA LYS A 49 8.79 -4.16 -5.39
C LYS A 49 9.41 -5.53 -5.67
N ASN A 50 10.32 -5.59 -6.63
CA ASN A 50 10.93 -6.86 -7.03
C ASN A 50 11.97 -7.36 -6.02
N ASP A 51 12.83 -6.47 -5.54
CA ASP A 51 13.93 -6.83 -4.64
C ASP A 51 13.49 -6.77 -3.18
N VAL A 52 12.91 -7.88 -2.68
CA VAL A 52 12.39 -7.98 -1.33
C VAL A 52 12.69 -9.35 -0.74
N PRO A 53 12.71 -9.47 0.59
CA PRO A 53 12.85 -10.78 1.24
C PRO A 53 11.75 -11.75 0.81
N ARG A 54 12.03 -13.04 0.92
CA ARG A 54 11.07 -14.08 0.56
C ARG A 54 9.84 -14.08 1.47
N LEU A 55 10.03 -13.90 2.77
CA LEU A 55 8.94 -13.94 3.75
C LEU A 55 8.29 -12.57 3.93
N GLY A 56 6.96 -12.57 3.96
CA GLY A 56 6.19 -11.34 4.12
C GLY A 56 6.50 -10.60 5.41
N ILE A 57 6.74 -11.32 6.51
CA ILE A 57 7.05 -10.71 7.78
C ILE A 57 8.37 -9.91 7.72
N ASP A 58 9.34 -10.39 6.96
CA ASP A 58 10.62 -9.69 6.79
C ASP A 58 10.44 -8.43 5.93
N ARG A 59 9.55 -8.47 4.95
CA ARG A 59 9.22 -7.31 4.12
C ARG A 59 8.62 -6.19 4.97
N ILE A 60 7.70 -6.54 5.85
CA ILE A 60 7.06 -5.58 6.75
C ILE A 60 8.08 -5.06 7.77
N GLY A 61 8.97 -5.93 8.27
CA GLY A 61 10.03 -5.53 9.18
C GLY A 61 10.95 -4.47 8.58
N GLU A 62 11.29 -4.59 7.30
CA GLU A 62 12.08 -3.56 6.61
C GLU A 62 11.35 -2.22 6.58
N LEU A 63 10.05 -2.24 6.26
CA LEU A 63 9.23 -1.03 6.21
C LEU A 63 9.12 -0.37 7.58
N ASP A 64 8.93 -1.16 8.63
CA ASP A 64 8.79 -0.64 9.98
C ASP A 64 10.02 0.11 10.46
N ARG A 65 11.19 -0.21 9.93
CA ARG A 65 12.43 0.46 10.28
C ARG A 65 12.62 1.81 9.59
N ILE A 66 11.92 2.05 8.48
CA ILE A 66 12.17 3.25 7.65
C ILE A 66 10.97 4.18 7.54
N ILE A 67 9.76 3.72 7.85
CA ILE A 67 8.55 4.52 7.69
C ILE A 67 8.04 5.01 9.04
N ASP A 68 7.84 6.33 9.12
CA ASP A 68 7.20 6.99 10.26
C ASP A 68 5.70 7.08 9.97
N ARG A 69 4.89 6.40 10.75
CA ARG A 69 3.45 6.27 10.52
C ARG A 69 2.60 7.24 11.33
N ASP A 70 3.20 8.02 12.20
CA ASP A 70 2.47 8.88 13.14
C ASP A 70 1.45 8.05 13.96
N GLU A 71 0.26 8.56 14.15
CA GLU A 71 -0.78 7.92 14.97
C GLU A 71 -1.81 7.15 14.16
N ILE A 72 -1.73 7.20 12.83
CA ILE A 72 -2.73 6.54 11.99
C ILE A 72 -2.38 5.07 11.75
N ALA A 73 -3.40 4.24 11.72
CA ALA A 73 -3.23 2.83 11.38
C ALA A 73 -2.96 2.70 9.87
N VAL A 74 -1.85 2.08 9.53
CA VAL A 74 -1.45 1.87 8.13
C VAL A 74 -1.14 0.39 7.93
N ASP A 75 -1.86 -0.25 7.03
CA ASP A 75 -1.62 -1.63 6.61
C ASP A 75 -0.88 -1.63 5.28
N MET A 76 0.20 -2.36 5.20
CA MET A 76 1.00 -2.46 3.98
C MET A 76 1.19 -3.91 3.59
N ILE A 77 0.93 -4.19 2.32
CA ILE A 77 1.18 -5.50 1.71
C ILE A 77 2.27 -5.26 0.67
N VAL A 78 3.34 -6.05 0.74
CA VAL A 78 4.46 -5.93 -0.21
C VAL A 78 4.51 -7.19 -1.05
N LEU A 79 4.33 -7.04 -2.35
CA LEU A 79 4.37 -8.16 -3.31
C LEU A 79 5.34 -7.84 -4.45
N GLN A 80 5.96 -8.88 -4.97
CA GLN A 80 6.75 -8.78 -6.19
C GLN A 80 5.81 -8.78 -7.40
N PRO A 81 6.22 -8.21 -8.54
CA PRO A 81 5.40 -8.26 -9.76
C PRO A 81 4.97 -9.67 -10.14
N LYS A 82 5.88 -10.64 -10.04
CA LYS A 82 5.57 -12.04 -10.38
C LYS A 82 4.54 -12.65 -9.43
N GLU A 83 4.55 -12.26 -8.17
CA GLU A 83 3.58 -12.74 -7.19
C GLU A 83 2.18 -12.22 -7.51
N ILE A 84 2.07 -10.98 -7.94
CA ILE A 84 0.80 -10.41 -8.37
C ILE A 84 0.27 -11.16 -9.59
N GLU A 85 1.13 -11.39 -10.57
CA GLU A 85 0.77 -12.13 -11.78
C GLU A 85 0.29 -13.54 -11.46
N GLU A 86 1.00 -14.25 -10.59
CA GLU A 86 0.61 -15.59 -10.14
C GLU A 86 -0.76 -15.58 -9.47
N ARG A 87 -1.01 -14.64 -8.58
CA ARG A 87 -2.28 -14.53 -7.87
C ARG A 87 -3.44 -14.20 -8.81
N LEU A 88 -3.22 -13.33 -9.77
CA LEU A 88 -4.25 -13.02 -10.78
C LEU A 88 -4.55 -14.23 -11.64
N THR A 89 -3.54 -15.00 -12.02
CA THR A 89 -3.72 -16.23 -12.78
C THR A 89 -4.54 -17.28 -11.99
N LEU A 90 -4.32 -17.35 -10.68
CA LEU A 90 -5.06 -18.24 -9.80
C LEU A 90 -6.47 -17.73 -9.48
N GLY A 91 -6.82 -16.53 -9.92
CA GLY A 91 -8.15 -15.97 -9.69
C GLY A 91 -8.34 -15.38 -8.29
N ASP A 92 -7.27 -14.92 -7.65
CA ASP A 92 -7.37 -14.29 -6.33
C ASP A 92 -8.26 -13.05 -6.40
N PRO A 93 -9.46 -13.07 -5.78
CA PRO A 93 -10.40 -11.96 -5.89
C PRO A 93 -9.93 -10.72 -5.15
N PHE A 94 -9.13 -10.87 -4.09
CA PHE A 94 -8.63 -9.75 -3.31
C PHE A 94 -7.63 -8.93 -4.14
N ILE A 95 -6.63 -9.58 -4.72
CA ILE A 95 -5.64 -8.88 -5.54
C ILE A 95 -6.29 -8.30 -6.79
N LYS A 96 -7.20 -9.03 -7.41
CA LYS A 96 -7.95 -8.53 -8.57
C LYS A 96 -8.70 -7.24 -8.23
N SER A 97 -9.36 -7.20 -7.09
CA SER A 97 -10.09 -6.02 -6.61
C SER A 97 -9.15 -4.83 -6.41
N ILE A 98 -7.98 -5.04 -5.83
CA ILE A 98 -7.00 -3.96 -5.63
C ILE A 98 -6.54 -3.40 -6.97
N ILE A 99 -6.22 -4.26 -7.92
CA ILE A 99 -5.73 -3.82 -9.24
C ILE A 99 -6.81 -3.07 -10.01
N GLU A 100 -8.07 -3.53 -9.96
CA GLU A 100 -9.17 -2.91 -10.70
C GLU A 100 -9.71 -1.65 -10.05
N GLU A 101 -9.83 -1.62 -8.73
CA GLU A 101 -10.50 -0.55 -8.00
C GLU A 101 -9.57 0.36 -7.21
N GLY A 102 -8.35 -0.06 -6.99
CA GLY A 102 -7.38 0.72 -6.24
C GLY A 102 -6.92 1.96 -6.98
N LYS A 103 -6.34 2.89 -6.24
CA LYS A 103 -5.83 4.14 -6.78
C LYS A 103 -4.30 4.08 -6.84
N VAL A 104 -3.73 4.17 -8.03
CA VAL A 104 -2.27 4.19 -8.20
C VAL A 104 -1.74 5.55 -7.75
N LEU A 105 -0.87 5.55 -6.74
CA LEU A 105 -0.27 6.76 -6.20
C LEU A 105 1.15 6.97 -6.72
N TYR A 106 1.81 5.93 -7.18
CA TYR A 106 3.18 5.98 -7.69
C TYR A 106 3.40 4.82 -8.66
N GLY A 107 4.10 5.09 -9.75
CA GLY A 107 4.40 4.06 -10.77
C GLY A 107 3.40 3.98 -11.93
#